data_8dde5ec282b441da409ebbb64d944430
#
_entry.id   8dde5ec282b441da409ebbb64d944430
#
_cell.length_a   1.000
_cell.length_b   1.000
_cell.length_c   1.000
_cell.angle_alpha   90.00
_cell.angle_beta   90.00
_cell.angle_gamma   90.00
#
_symmetry.space_group_name_H-M   'P 1'
#
loop_
_entity.id
_entity.type
_entity.pdbx_description
1 polymer ?
#
loop_
_entity_poly.entity_id
_entity_poly.type
_entity_poly.pdbx_seq_one_letter_code
_entity_poly.pdbx_strand_id
1 'polypeptide(L)'
;GGLLDDRVGSKRALQIAIGTSSLVLLTLVSVQPDTILYVVEVGSEPVWNSPYFATLPELFYFCTNQIFAMFFVTGLSTSRTLMAKLSPPELATQFFGLFALSATVTAFLAPLLVATATDFFDSQRIGFGSLAALMIIGAVLLLKVREEQATVAESG
;
A
#
# COMPACT_ATOMS: atom_id res chain seq x y z
N GLY A 1 -10.79 -8.29 -1.14
CA GLY A 1 -10.77 -7.60 0.18
C GLY A 1 -11.83 -8.17 1.11
N GLY A 2 -13.09 -8.30 0.67
CA GLY A 2 -14.19 -8.76 1.53
C GLY A 2 -13.96 -10.13 2.17
N LEU A 3 -13.49 -11.11 1.41
CA LEU A 3 -13.22 -12.46 1.94
C LEU A 3 -12.14 -12.49 3.04
N LEU A 4 -11.16 -11.58 2.97
CA LEU A 4 -10.14 -11.42 4.03
C LEU A 4 -10.75 -10.73 5.25
N ASP A 5 -11.58 -9.73 5.03
CA ASP A 5 -12.27 -8.99 6.09
C ASP A 5 -13.21 -9.89 6.91
N ASP A 6 -13.97 -10.75 6.22
CA ASP A 6 -14.90 -11.70 6.84
C ASP A 6 -14.21 -12.80 7.67
N ARG A 7 -12.99 -13.21 7.25
CA ARG A 7 -12.26 -14.29 7.93
C ARG A 7 -11.34 -13.83 9.06
N VAL A 8 -10.74 -12.68 8.92
CA VAL A 8 -9.62 -12.25 9.81
C VAL A 8 -9.98 -10.98 10.61
N GLY A 9 -11.04 -10.29 10.22
CA GLY A 9 -11.45 -9.00 10.77
C GLY A 9 -10.79 -7.82 10.03
N SER A 10 -11.50 -6.69 9.98
CA SER A 10 -11.13 -5.53 9.16
C SER A 10 -9.76 -4.96 9.51
N LYS A 11 -9.42 -4.87 10.80
CA LYS A 11 -8.12 -4.35 11.23
C LYS A 11 -6.97 -5.25 10.78
N ARG A 12 -7.07 -6.56 11.01
CA ARG A 12 -6.02 -7.52 10.62
C ARG A 12 -5.90 -7.60 9.10
N ALA A 13 -7.03 -7.61 8.38
CA ALA A 13 -7.02 -7.57 6.92
C ALA A 13 -6.31 -6.31 6.38
N LEU A 14 -6.57 -5.15 6.99
CA LEU A 14 -5.88 -3.90 6.64
C LEU A 14 -4.39 -3.94 6.98
N GLN A 15 -4.01 -4.50 8.14
CA GLN A 15 -2.60 -4.68 8.52
C GLN A 15 -1.86 -5.58 7.52
N ILE A 16 -2.46 -6.69 7.12
CA ILE A 16 -1.90 -7.59 6.11
C ILE A 16 -1.75 -6.86 4.78
N ALA A 17 -2.80 -6.15 4.34
CA ALA A 17 -2.78 -5.42 3.07
C ALA A 17 -1.68 -4.35 3.03
N ILE A 18 -1.58 -3.50 4.07
CA ILE A 18 -0.56 -2.45 4.15
C ILE A 18 0.84 -3.07 4.32
N GLY A 19 1.00 -4.07 5.18
CA GLY A 19 2.28 -4.74 5.40
C GLY A 19 2.81 -5.39 4.12
N THR A 20 1.96 -6.14 3.41
CA THR A 20 2.32 -6.76 2.14
C THR A 20 2.62 -5.71 1.07
N SER A 21 1.78 -4.67 0.95
CA SER A 21 2.04 -3.57 0.00
C SER A 21 3.35 -2.86 0.29
N SER A 22 3.68 -2.62 1.55
CA SER A 22 4.96 -2.00 1.93
C SER A 22 6.15 -2.88 1.56
N LEU A 23 6.07 -4.18 1.81
CA LEU A 23 7.11 -5.14 1.45
C LEU A 23 7.32 -5.20 -0.07
N VAL A 24 6.21 -5.29 -0.82
CA VAL A 24 6.23 -5.34 -2.28
C VAL A 24 6.78 -4.04 -2.87
N LEU A 25 6.42 -2.89 -2.29
CA LEU A 25 6.97 -1.59 -2.72
C LEU A 25 8.48 -1.50 -2.48
N LEU A 26 8.98 -2.00 -1.35
CA LEU A 26 10.42 -2.09 -1.09
C LEU A 26 11.12 -3.00 -2.11
N THR A 27 10.48 -4.12 -2.48
CA THR A 27 10.97 -5.01 -3.53
C THR A 27 11.05 -4.28 -4.88
N LEU A 28 10.00 -3.53 -5.25
CA LEU A 28 9.97 -2.74 -6.49
C LEU A 28 11.08 -1.67 -6.54
N VAL A 29 11.32 -0.98 -5.43
CA VAL A 29 12.42 0.01 -5.33
C VAL A 29 13.79 -0.65 -5.46
N SER A 30 13.92 -1.93 -5.10
CA SER A 30 15.16 -2.70 -5.15
C SER A 30 15.47 -3.31 -6.54
N VAL A 31 14.53 -3.24 -7.49
CA VAL A 31 14.75 -3.75 -8.86
C VAL A 31 15.61 -2.75 -9.65
N GLN A 32 16.68 -3.24 -10.28
CA GLN A 32 17.55 -2.49 -11.18
C GLN A 32 17.51 -3.10 -12.58
N PRO A 33 17.96 -2.38 -13.63
CA PRO A 33 18.01 -2.91 -14.98
C PRO A 33 18.81 -4.21 -15.11
N ASP A 34 19.86 -4.36 -14.30
CA ASP A 34 20.80 -5.50 -14.37
C ASP A 34 20.75 -6.38 -13.11
N THR A 35 20.03 -5.96 -12.05
CA THR A 35 19.98 -6.70 -10.79
C THR A 35 18.60 -6.67 -10.16
N ILE A 36 18.18 -7.80 -9.61
CA ILE A 36 16.96 -7.94 -8.80
C ILE A 36 17.39 -8.02 -7.33
N LEU A 37 16.75 -7.21 -6.45
CA LEU A 37 17.03 -7.17 -5.00
C LEU A 37 18.51 -6.88 -4.64
N TYR A 38 19.27 -6.18 -5.50
CA TYR A 38 20.69 -5.87 -5.33
C TYR A 38 21.62 -7.10 -5.19
N VAL A 39 21.09 -8.31 -5.30
CA VAL A 39 21.82 -9.58 -5.03
C VAL A 39 21.88 -10.47 -6.24
N VAL A 40 20.83 -10.49 -7.05
CA VAL A 40 20.74 -11.40 -8.20
C VAL A 40 21.10 -10.60 -9.45
N GLU A 41 22.27 -10.85 -10.01
CA GLU A 41 22.65 -10.35 -11.33
C GLU A 41 21.85 -11.09 -12.39
N VAL A 42 21.01 -10.38 -13.10
CA VAL A 42 20.20 -10.91 -14.19
C VAL A 42 20.61 -10.15 -15.44
N GLY A 43 21.11 -10.86 -16.43
CA GLY A 43 21.50 -10.26 -17.69
C GLY A 43 20.35 -9.47 -18.32
N SER A 44 20.65 -8.34 -18.89
CA SER A 44 19.72 -7.49 -19.65
C SER A 44 19.37 -8.07 -21.03
N GLU A 45 19.69 -9.35 -21.29
CA GLU A 45 19.36 -9.99 -22.56
C GLU A 45 17.85 -10.15 -22.73
N PRO A 46 17.31 -9.83 -23.91
CA PRO A 46 15.88 -9.95 -24.17
C PRO A 46 15.46 -11.43 -24.18
N VAL A 47 14.45 -11.76 -23.40
CA VAL A 47 13.86 -13.11 -23.33
C VAL A 47 13.01 -13.41 -24.57
N TRP A 48 12.47 -12.35 -25.20
CA TRP A 48 11.70 -12.43 -26.45
C TRP A 48 11.83 -11.16 -27.28
N ASN A 49 11.43 -11.25 -28.55
CA ASN A 49 11.46 -10.15 -29.50
C ASN A 49 10.24 -9.23 -29.34
N SER A 50 10.21 -8.42 -28.29
CA SER A 50 9.16 -7.42 -28.04
C SER A 50 9.79 -6.07 -27.71
N PRO A 51 9.17 -4.94 -28.12
CA PRO A 51 9.64 -3.60 -27.73
C PRO A 51 9.39 -3.25 -26.27
N TYR A 52 8.56 -4.05 -25.55
CA TYR A 52 8.17 -3.83 -24.15
C TYR A 52 8.30 -5.12 -23.36
N PHE A 53 8.74 -5.00 -22.11
CA PHE A 53 8.90 -6.11 -21.16
C PHE A 53 9.76 -7.26 -21.72
N ALA A 54 10.81 -6.91 -22.43
CA ALA A 54 11.65 -7.89 -23.09
C ALA A 54 12.65 -8.56 -22.13
N THR A 55 13.02 -7.89 -21.03
CA THR A 55 14.02 -8.37 -20.08
C THR A 55 13.39 -9.01 -18.83
N LEU A 56 14.12 -9.91 -18.18
CA LEU A 56 13.67 -10.54 -16.93
C LEU A 56 13.40 -9.53 -15.80
N PRO A 57 14.22 -8.49 -15.57
CA PRO A 57 13.91 -7.46 -14.58
C PRO A 57 12.62 -6.70 -14.87
N GLU A 58 12.32 -6.40 -16.13
CA GLU A 58 11.06 -5.72 -16.50
C GLU A 58 9.84 -6.60 -16.24
N LEU A 59 9.91 -7.89 -16.57
CA LEU A 59 8.86 -8.86 -16.27
C LEU A 59 8.64 -9.03 -14.76
N PHE A 60 9.73 -9.15 -14.02
CA PHE A 60 9.67 -9.24 -12.56
C PHE A 60 9.03 -7.97 -11.96
N TYR A 61 9.45 -6.80 -12.43
CA TYR A 61 8.85 -5.52 -12.02
C TYR A 61 7.35 -5.48 -12.33
N PHE A 62 6.96 -5.89 -13.54
CA PHE A 62 5.55 -5.90 -13.94
C PHE A 62 4.71 -6.83 -13.06
N CYS A 63 5.13 -8.08 -12.86
CA CYS A 63 4.42 -9.04 -12.03
C CYS A 63 4.33 -8.56 -10.57
N THR A 64 5.42 -8.03 -10.03
CA THR A 64 5.48 -7.51 -8.66
C THR A 64 4.57 -6.29 -8.51
N ASN A 65 4.51 -5.42 -9.53
CA ASN A 65 3.60 -4.27 -9.53
C ASN A 65 2.12 -4.68 -9.53
N GLN A 66 1.75 -5.78 -10.21
CA GLN A 66 0.38 -6.31 -10.16
C GLN A 66 0.00 -6.81 -8.76
N ILE A 67 0.94 -7.46 -8.09
CA ILE A 67 0.75 -7.90 -6.70
C ILE A 67 0.58 -6.67 -5.78
N PHE A 68 1.42 -5.65 -5.96
CA PHE A 68 1.28 -4.38 -5.24
C PHE A 68 -0.10 -3.76 -5.43
N ALA A 69 -0.56 -3.62 -6.68
CA ALA A 69 -1.86 -3.05 -7.00
C ALA A 69 -3.02 -3.81 -6.34
N MET A 70 -2.97 -5.13 -6.35
CA MET A 70 -3.98 -5.99 -5.72
C MET A 70 -4.08 -5.74 -4.21
N PHE A 71 -2.97 -5.74 -3.49
CA PHE A 71 -2.97 -5.50 -2.05
C PHE A 71 -3.27 -4.06 -1.69
N PHE A 72 -2.82 -3.11 -2.50
CA PHE A 72 -3.11 -1.69 -2.32
C PHE A 72 -4.61 -1.40 -2.44
N VAL A 73 -5.28 -1.91 -3.48
CA VAL A 73 -6.74 -1.77 -3.65
C VAL A 73 -7.49 -2.48 -2.52
N THR A 74 -7.01 -3.65 -2.09
CA THR A 74 -7.56 -4.36 -0.94
C THR A 74 -7.48 -3.47 0.32
N GLY A 75 -6.34 -2.85 0.57
CA GLY A 75 -6.15 -1.91 1.68
C GLY A 75 -7.12 -0.73 1.64
N LEU A 76 -7.30 -0.11 0.46
CA LEU A 76 -8.27 0.99 0.28
C LEU A 76 -9.70 0.55 0.57
N SER A 77 -10.11 -0.64 0.12
CA SER A 77 -11.44 -1.19 0.39
C SER A 77 -11.63 -1.46 1.87
N THR A 78 -10.68 -2.17 2.48
CA THR A 78 -10.74 -2.57 3.90
C THR A 78 -10.68 -1.36 4.84
N SER A 79 -9.95 -0.30 4.48
CA SER A 79 -9.88 0.93 5.28
C SER A 79 -11.26 1.60 5.40
N ARG A 80 -12.06 1.59 4.33
CA ARG A 80 -13.43 2.10 4.34
C ARG A 80 -14.34 1.26 5.22
N THR A 81 -14.22 -0.07 5.15
CA THR A 81 -14.98 -0.99 6.00
C THR A 81 -14.62 -0.82 7.47
N LEU A 82 -13.33 -0.70 7.77
CA LEU A 82 -12.88 -0.44 9.14
C LEU A 82 -13.41 0.89 9.66
N MET A 83 -13.37 1.94 8.83
CA MET A 83 -13.93 3.23 9.18
C MET A 83 -15.42 3.17 9.48
N ALA A 84 -16.20 2.42 8.67
CA ALA A 84 -17.61 2.21 8.91
C ALA A 84 -17.90 1.49 10.24
N LYS A 85 -17.07 0.50 10.59
CA LYS A 85 -17.19 -0.25 11.85
C LYS A 85 -16.79 0.56 13.09
N LEU A 86 -15.87 1.50 12.95
CA LEU A 86 -15.39 2.36 14.04
C LEU A 86 -16.26 3.61 14.25
N SER A 87 -17.08 3.98 13.27
CA SER A 87 -17.90 5.19 13.33
C SER A 87 -19.21 4.92 14.10
N PRO A 88 -19.50 5.71 15.15
CA PRO A 88 -20.84 5.68 15.76
C PRO A 88 -21.91 6.05 14.72
N PRO A 89 -23.10 5.38 14.74
CA PRO A 89 -24.14 5.62 13.74
C PRO A 89 -24.55 7.10 13.60
N GLU A 90 -24.60 7.82 14.71
CA GLU A 90 -25.02 9.21 14.77
C GLU A 90 -23.99 10.17 14.16
N LEU A 91 -22.72 9.79 14.13
CA LEU A 91 -21.60 10.61 13.67
C LEU A 91 -20.96 10.06 12.39
N ALA A 92 -21.52 8.99 11.79
CA ALA A 92 -20.94 8.31 10.64
C ALA A 92 -20.62 9.26 9.49
N THR A 93 -21.52 10.19 9.16
CA THR A 93 -21.30 11.18 8.10
C THR A 93 -20.10 12.08 8.36
N GLN A 94 -19.90 12.51 9.61
CA GLN A 94 -18.77 13.37 10.00
C GLN A 94 -17.45 12.60 9.90
N PHE A 95 -17.41 11.35 10.38
CA PHE A 95 -16.24 10.49 10.30
C PHE A 95 -15.85 10.16 8.86
N PHE A 96 -16.85 9.87 7.99
CA PHE A 96 -16.59 9.68 6.56
C PHE A 96 -16.11 10.97 5.87
N GLY A 97 -16.60 12.13 6.30
CA GLY A 97 -16.11 13.43 5.83
C GLY A 97 -14.64 13.64 6.20
N LEU A 98 -14.24 13.36 7.45
CA LEU A 98 -12.84 13.42 7.89
C LEU A 98 -11.95 12.41 7.16
N PHE A 99 -12.45 11.20 6.93
CA PHE A 99 -11.75 10.18 6.15
C PHE A 99 -11.50 10.64 4.71
N ALA A 100 -12.51 11.21 4.05
CA ALA A 100 -12.39 11.74 2.71
C ALA A 100 -11.41 12.94 2.66
N LEU A 101 -11.43 13.81 3.65
CA LEU A 101 -10.49 14.93 3.76
C LEU A 101 -9.05 14.41 3.91
N SER A 102 -8.83 13.44 4.77
CA SER A 102 -7.52 12.80 4.96
C SER A 102 -7.01 12.18 3.66
N ALA A 103 -7.88 11.49 2.93
CA ALA A 103 -7.54 10.89 1.63
C ALA A 103 -7.14 11.96 0.60
N THR A 104 -7.86 13.09 0.56
CA THR A 104 -7.55 14.19 -0.35
C THR A 104 -6.21 14.84 -0.02
N VAL A 105 -5.93 15.11 1.26
CA VAL A 105 -4.63 15.66 1.71
C VAL A 105 -3.49 14.70 1.36
N THR A 106 -3.67 13.41 1.59
CA THR A 106 -2.66 12.39 1.26
C THR A 106 -2.43 12.26 -0.23
N ALA A 107 -3.50 12.37 -1.04
CA ALA A 107 -3.40 12.33 -2.50
C ALA A 107 -2.55 13.47 -3.07
N PHE A 108 -2.53 14.63 -2.41
CA PHE A 108 -1.64 15.73 -2.78
C PHE A 108 -0.22 15.57 -2.19
N LEU A 109 -0.14 15.12 -0.94
CA LEU A 109 1.13 15.02 -0.22
C LEU A 109 2.06 13.94 -0.82
N ALA A 110 1.50 12.80 -1.27
CA ALA A 110 2.28 11.70 -1.79
C ALA A 110 3.09 12.07 -3.05
N PRO A 111 2.51 12.65 -4.12
CA PRO A 111 3.28 13.11 -5.27
C PRO A 111 4.31 14.19 -4.92
N LEU A 112 3.96 15.09 -4.00
CA LEU A 112 4.86 16.15 -3.55
C LEU A 112 6.10 15.58 -2.85
N LEU A 113 5.92 14.59 -1.97
CA LEU A 113 7.03 13.90 -1.31
C LEU A 113 7.92 13.17 -2.31
N VAL A 114 7.32 12.46 -3.28
CA VAL A 114 8.08 11.77 -4.33
C VAL A 114 8.88 12.76 -5.15
N ALA A 115 8.26 13.86 -5.60
CA ALA A 115 8.93 14.88 -6.41
C ALA A 115 10.07 15.53 -5.64
N THR A 116 9.82 16.00 -4.43
CA THR A 116 10.87 16.66 -3.61
C THR A 116 12.02 15.71 -3.25
N ALA A 117 11.72 14.46 -2.91
CA ALA A 117 12.75 13.48 -2.63
C ALA A 117 13.54 13.11 -3.88
N THR A 118 12.88 13.00 -5.04
CA THR A 118 13.54 12.74 -6.33
C THR A 118 14.46 13.89 -6.70
N ASP A 119 14.02 15.13 -6.58
CA ASP A 119 14.79 16.32 -6.91
C ASP A 119 15.98 16.51 -5.98
N PHE A 120 15.78 16.26 -4.67
CA PHE A 120 16.83 16.45 -3.67
C PHE A 120 17.95 15.41 -3.77
N PHE A 121 17.61 14.16 -4.08
CA PHE A 121 18.57 13.04 -4.14
C PHE A 121 18.96 12.64 -5.57
N ASP A 122 18.41 13.33 -6.58
CA ASP A 122 18.60 13.03 -8.01
C ASP A 122 18.34 11.53 -8.33
N SER A 123 17.33 10.96 -7.65
CA SER A 123 17.01 9.54 -7.74
C SER A 123 15.53 9.27 -7.57
N GLN A 124 14.87 8.81 -8.64
CA GLN A 124 13.47 8.38 -8.60
C GLN A 124 13.24 7.25 -7.59
N ARG A 125 14.23 6.39 -7.35
CA ARG A 125 14.14 5.29 -6.39
C ARG A 125 13.98 5.80 -4.97
N ILE A 126 14.73 6.83 -4.59
CA ILE A 126 14.60 7.46 -3.29
C ILE A 126 13.24 8.14 -3.18
N GLY A 127 12.77 8.76 -4.26
CA GLY A 127 11.41 9.30 -4.34
C GLY A 127 10.35 8.23 -4.01
N PHE A 128 10.38 7.09 -4.67
CA PHE A 128 9.46 5.98 -4.37
C PHE A 128 9.71 5.36 -2.99
N GLY A 129 10.96 5.34 -2.52
CA GLY A 129 11.32 4.90 -1.18
C GLY A 129 10.64 5.74 -0.09
N SER A 130 10.42 7.03 -0.32
CA SER A 130 9.69 7.91 0.60
C SER A 130 8.23 7.47 0.82
N LEU A 131 7.58 6.92 -0.22
CA LEU A 131 6.24 6.33 -0.08
C LEU A 131 6.25 5.07 0.77
N ALA A 132 7.28 4.22 0.61
CA ALA A 132 7.42 3.03 1.45
C ALA A 132 7.58 3.42 2.92
N ALA A 133 8.37 4.44 3.22
CA ALA A 133 8.52 4.98 4.58
C ALA A 133 7.17 5.47 5.13
N LEU A 134 6.41 6.22 4.34
CA LEU A 134 5.08 6.71 4.72
C LEU A 134 4.11 5.55 5.01
N MET A 135 4.12 4.50 4.17
CA MET A 135 3.30 3.30 4.36
C MET A 135 3.68 2.56 5.65
N ILE A 136 4.96 2.44 5.94
CA ILE A 136 5.44 1.80 7.18
C ILE A 136 4.99 2.60 8.41
N ILE A 137 5.09 3.93 8.37
CA ILE A 137 4.58 4.79 9.45
C ILE A 137 3.08 4.56 9.63
N GLY A 138 2.31 4.52 8.55
CA GLY A 138 0.88 4.22 8.59
C GLY A 138 0.58 2.84 9.19
N ALA A 139 1.36 1.82 8.82
CA ALA A 139 1.24 0.48 9.38
C ALA A 139 1.50 0.46 10.90
N VAL A 140 2.53 1.17 11.36
CA VAL A 140 2.86 1.28 12.80
C VAL A 140 1.77 2.02 13.56
N LEU A 141 1.22 3.09 13.01
CA LEU A 141 0.11 3.82 13.62
C LEU A 141 -1.15 2.94 13.71
N LEU A 142 -1.41 2.13 12.69
CA LEU A 142 -2.53 1.19 12.69
C LEU A 142 -2.43 0.12 13.79
N LEU A 143 -1.23 -0.25 14.24
CA LEU A 143 -1.05 -1.17 15.37
C LEU A 143 -1.65 -0.59 16.66
N LYS A 144 -1.63 0.73 16.83
CA LYS A 144 -2.16 1.42 18.00
C LYS A 144 -3.68 1.59 18.00
N VAL A 145 -4.34 1.43 16.85
CA VAL A 145 -5.79 1.50 16.73
C VAL A 145 -6.39 0.29 17.44
N ARG A 146 -7.32 0.48 18.38
CA ARG A 146 -8.08 -0.58 19.04
C ARG A 146 -9.43 -0.73 18.34
N GLU A 147 -9.75 -1.94 17.88
CA GLU A 147 -11.14 -2.31 17.62
C GLU A 147 -11.80 -2.58 18.97
N GLU A 148 -12.56 -1.63 19.50
CA GLU A 148 -13.60 -1.99 20.46
C GLU A 148 -14.67 -2.72 19.67
N GLN A 149 -14.70 -4.05 19.80
CA GLN A 149 -15.84 -4.82 19.33
C GLN A 149 -17.04 -4.27 20.08
N ALA A 150 -18.00 -3.73 19.34
CA ALA A 150 -19.30 -3.35 19.86
C ALA A 150 -20.00 -4.62 20.40
N THR A 151 -19.68 -4.98 21.63
CA THR A 151 -20.39 -6.00 22.42
C THR A 151 -21.68 -5.37 22.94
N VAL A 152 -22.51 -4.83 22.06
CA VAL A 152 -23.83 -4.29 22.39
C VAL A 152 -24.82 -4.79 21.36
N ALA A 153 -25.09 -6.09 21.34
CA ALA A 153 -26.26 -6.66 20.67
C ALA A 153 -26.63 -8.05 21.22
N GLU A 154 -26.30 -8.36 22.47
CA GLU A 154 -26.82 -9.60 23.11
C GLU A 154 -27.40 -9.35 24.49
N SER A 155 -28.09 -8.24 24.68
CA SER A 155 -28.96 -8.02 25.85
C SER A 155 -30.18 -7.20 25.46
N GLY A 156 -31.02 -7.77 24.64
CA GLY A 156 -32.34 -7.25 24.30
C GLY A 156 -33.26 -8.35 23.92
#